data_88f1f6041a638dc4a03c27aacf342653
#
_entry.id   88f1f6041a638dc4a03c27aacf342653
#
_cell.length_a   1.000
_cell.length_b   1.000
_cell.length_c   1.000
_cell.angle_alpha   90.00
_cell.angle_beta   90.00
_cell.angle_gamma   90.00
#
_symmetry.space_group_name_H-M   'P 1'
#
loop_
_entity.id
_entity.type
_entity.pdbx_description
1 polymer ?
#
loop_
_entity_poly.entity_id
_entity_poly.type
_entity_poly.pdbx_seq_one_letter_code
_entity_poly.pdbx_strand_id
1 'polypeptide(L)'
;MTTTEQIDQKHQEDLQRLRGFRLLDDDFLTKCFDGDPKYIQFVLRIVMEKPDLEVEDVRTQVFVENLLNRSVRLDVLATDSTGQTINVEIQRSDKGAGRKRARYNSSMMDANLLHKSEDFDQLPETWVIFITERDVIGKGLPRYPVERCFLETGEIFGDGSHILYVNGAYRDESPIGKLMHDFSCTDPANMYYDELAER
;
A
#
# COMPACT_ATOMS: atom_id res chain seq x y z
N MET A 1 43.06 -7.58 -11.45
CA MET A 1 41.83 -8.08 -10.78
C MET A 1 41.25 -9.19 -11.64
N THR A 2 41.05 -10.35 -11.08
CA THR A 2 40.40 -11.47 -11.78
C THR A 2 38.90 -11.18 -11.95
N THR A 3 38.25 -11.78 -12.91
CA THR A 3 36.81 -11.63 -13.15
C THR A 3 35.98 -11.95 -11.88
N THR A 4 36.43 -12.89 -11.06
CA THR A 4 35.81 -13.28 -9.79
C THR A 4 35.90 -12.15 -8.74
N GLU A 5 37.07 -11.50 -8.59
CA GLU A 5 37.24 -10.36 -7.66
C GLU A 5 36.35 -9.16 -8.03
N GLN A 6 36.14 -8.93 -9.34
CA GLN A 6 35.23 -7.89 -9.82
C GLN A 6 33.76 -8.20 -9.55
N ILE A 7 33.36 -9.47 -9.64
CA ILE A 7 32.01 -9.92 -9.31
C ILE A 7 31.75 -9.78 -7.81
N ASP A 8 32.70 -10.20 -6.97
CA ASP A 8 32.61 -10.10 -5.52
C ASP A 8 32.55 -8.64 -5.06
N GLN A 9 33.38 -7.76 -5.64
CA GLN A 9 33.36 -6.34 -5.32
C GLN A 9 32.02 -5.69 -5.71
N LYS A 10 31.51 -5.98 -6.90
CA LYS A 10 30.21 -5.49 -7.34
C LYS A 10 29.07 -6.01 -6.44
N HIS A 11 29.10 -7.28 -6.05
CA HIS A 11 28.14 -7.85 -5.13
C HIS A 11 28.16 -7.15 -3.77
N GLN A 12 29.32 -6.83 -3.22
CA GLN A 12 29.46 -6.08 -1.96
C GLN A 12 28.93 -4.64 -2.10
N GLU A 13 29.18 -3.98 -3.23
CA GLU A 13 28.64 -2.64 -3.51
C GLU A 13 27.11 -2.67 -3.61
N ASP A 14 26.54 -3.67 -4.27
CA ASP A 14 25.08 -3.84 -4.38
C ASP A 14 24.44 -4.15 -3.03
N LEU A 15 25.06 -4.97 -2.19
CA LEU A 15 24.63 -5.22 -0.81
C LEU A 15 24.68 -3.94 0.05
N GLN A 16 25.71 -3.10 -0.12
CA GLN A 16 25.78 -1.82 0.58
C GLN A 16 24.69 -0.83 0.14
N ARG A 17 24.33 -0.84 -1.15
CA ARG A 17 23.20 -0.04 -1.66
C ARG A 17 21.87 -0.52 -1.09
N LEU A 18 21.65 -1.83 -1.04
CA LEU A 18 20.43 -2.43 -0.47
C LEU A 18 20.23 -2.06 0.99
N ARG A 19 21.31 -1.97 1.78
CA ARG A 19 21.25 -1.55 3.19
C ARG A 19 20.73 -0.12 3.43
N GLY A 20 20.62 0.70 2.39
CA GLY A 20 20.07 2.05 2.47
C GLY A 20 18.58 2.16 2.13
N PHE A 21 17.97 1.09 1.64
CA PHE A 21 16.55 1.09 1.28
C PHE A 21 15.65 0.84 2.49
N ARG A 22 14.46 1.42 2.43
CA ARG A 22 13.39 1.29 3.43
C ARG A 22 12.13 0.76 2.76
N LEU A 23 11.25 0.12 3.50
CA LEU A 23 9.94 -0.28 2.96
C LEU A 23 9.09 0.93 2.50
N LEU A 24 9.41 2.14 2.94
CA LEU A 24 8.85 3.39 2.39
C LEU A 24 9.40 3.78 1.01
N ASP A 25 10.41 3.11 0.50
CA ASP A 25 10.95 3.36 -0.83
C ASP A 25 10.18 2.49 -1.84
N ASP A 26 9.44 3.12 -2.75
CA ASP A 26 8.47 2.52 -3.68
C ASP A 26 9.02 1.30 -4.44
N ASP A 27 10.18 1.45 -5.08
CA ASP A 27 10.82 0.36 -5.83
C ASP A 27 11.19 -0.83 -4.93
N PHE A 28 11.58 -0.58 -3.68
CA PHE A 28 11.96 -1.64 -2.74
C PHE A 28 10.73 -2.37 -2.21
N LEU A 29 9.71 -1.63 -1.75
CA LEU A 29 8.45 -2.22 -1.30
C LEU A 29 7.82 -3.10 -2.38
N THR A 30 7.78 -2.60 -3.61
CA THR A 30 7.26 -3.35 -4.76
C THR A 30 7.95 -4.70 -4.91
N LYS A 31 9.27 -4.74 -4.76
CA LYS A 31 10.05 -5.99 -4.80
C LYS A 31 9.79 -6.90 -3.60
N CYS A 32 9.62 -6.33 -2.41
CA CYS A 32 9.33 -7.09 -1.20
C CYS A 32 7.96 -7.78 -1.25
N PHE A 33 6.96 -7.17 -1.90
CA PHE A 33 5.60 -7.72 -1.95
C PHE A 33 5.26 -8.46 -3.24
N ASP A 34 6.18 -8.52 -4.21
CA ASP A 34 5.93 -9.15 -5.50
C ASP A 34 5.72 -10.66 -5.37
N GLY A 35 4.53 -11.14 -5.76
CA GLY A 35 4.20 -12.56 -5.85
C GLY A 35 4.04 -13.31 -4.52
N ASP A 36 4.15 -12.66 -3.37
CA ASP A 36 3.94 -13.30 -2.07
C ASP A 36 2.90 -12.55 -1.23
N PRO A 37 1.65 -13.06 -1.11
CA PRO A 37 0.58 -12.39 -0.38
C PRO A 37 0.82 -12.29 1.13
N LYS A 38 1.69 -13.11 1.72
CA LYS A 38 1.91 -13.20 3.16
C LYS A 38 2.31 -11.87 3.78
N TYR A 39 3.21 -11.13 3.13
CA TYR A 39 3.73 -9.87 3.68
C TYR A 39 2.74 -8.72 3.56
N ILE A 40 2.08 -8.59 2.40
CA ILE A 40 1.05 -7.56 2.26
C ILE A 40 -0.15 -7.85 3.16
N GLN A 41 -0.51 -9.12 3.37
CA GLN A 41 -1.53 -9.53 4.32
C GLN A 41 -1.20 -9.08 5.74
N PHE A 42 0.04 -9.29 6.19
CA PHE A 42 0.50 -8.83 7.49
C PHE A 42 0.33 -7.31 7.65
N VAL A 43 0.77 -6.54 6.67
CA VAL A 43 0.63 -5.07 6.67
C VAL A 43 -0.84 -4.66 6.69
N LEU A 44 -1.67 -5.25 5.83
CA LEU A 44 -3.10 -4.92 5.71
C LEU A 44 -3.86 -5.24 6.99
N ARG A 45 -3.56 -6.35 7.66
CA ARG A 45 -4.17 -6.69 8.96
C ARG A 45 -3.98 -5.59 9.99
N ILE A 46 -2.79 -4.99 10.03
CA ILE A 46 -2.47 -3.90 10.97
C ILE A 46 -3.11 -2.58 10.54
N VAL A 47 -2.92 -2.14 9.30
CA VAL A 47 -3.36 -0.80 8.86
C VAL A 47 -4.88 -0.70 8.73
N MET A 48 -5.56 -1.79 8.38
CA MET A 48 -7.03 -1.84 8.28
C MET A 48 -7.70 -2.26 9.59
N GLU A 49 -6.93 -2.73 10.59
CA GLU A 49 -7.45 -3.34 11.84
C GLU A 49 -8.39 -4.52 11.56
N LYS A 50 -8.04 -5.33 10.55
CA LYS A 50 -8.77 -6.55 10.17
C LYS A 50 -7.86 -7.77 10.42
N PRO A 51 -7.79 -8.31 11.65
CA PRO A 51 -6.84 -9.40 11.99
C PRO A 51 -7.11 -10.68 11.20
N ASP A 52 -8.34 -10.90 10.78
CA ASP A 52 -8.76 -12.10 10.05
C ASP A 52 -8.69 -11.94 8.52
N LEU A 53 -8.18 -10.80 8.02
CA LEU A 53 -8.03 -10.57 6.58
C LEU A 53 -7.07 -11.61 5.98
N GLU A 54 -7.50 -12.26 4.89
CA GLU A 54 -6.72 -13.23 4.13
C GLU A 54 -6.56 -12.75 2.69
N VAL A 55 -5.32 -12.56 2.25
CA VAL A 55 -5.00 -12.14 0.88
C VAL A 55 -4.78 -13.38 0.02
N GLU A 56 -5.53 -13.48 -1.08
CA GLU A 56 -5.44 -14.58 -2.05
C GLU A 56 -4.51 -14.26 -3.22
N ASP A 57 -4.52 -13.01 -3.67
CA ASP A 57 -3.70 -12.56 -4.81
C ASP A 57 -3.03 -11.23 -4.51
N VAL A 58 -1.79 -11.08 -4.97
CA VAL A 58 -1.06 -9.81 -4.93
C VAL A 58 -0.31 -9.60 -6.23
N ARG A 59 -0.46 -8.41 -6.79
CA ARG A 59 0.25 -7.95 -7.99
C ARG A 59 0.85 -6.58 -7.73
N THR A 60 2.05 -6.37 -8.23
CA THR A 60 2.76 -5.10 -8.08
C THR A 60 2.86 -4.36 -9.41
N GLN A 61 2.97 -3.04 -9.37
CA GLN A 61 3.11 -2.16 -10.53
C GLN A 61 2.03 -2.40 -11.60
N VAL A 62 0.77 -2.58 -11.16
CA VAL A 62 -0.35 -2.90 -12.04
C VAL A 62 -0.74 -1.69 -12.87
N PHE A 63 -0.65 -1.82 -14.19
CA PHE A 63 -1.09 -0.78 -15.09
C PHE A 63 -2.58 -0.93 -15.39
N VAL A 64 -3.35 0.09 -15.00
CA VAL A 64 -4.79 0.19 -15.28
C VAL A 64 -4.98 1.20 -16.40
N GLU A 65 -5.32 0.65 -17.56
CA GLU A 65 -5.39 1.43 -18.79
C GLU A 65 -6.69 2.24 -18.89
N ASN A 66 -6.57 3.47 -19.36
CA ASN A 66 -7.69 4.27 -19.81
C ASN A 66 -7.42 4.67 -21.26
N LEU A 67 -8.13 4.07 -22.20
CA LEU A 67 -7.88 4.21 -23.63
C LEU A 67 -8.03 5.65 -24.14
N LEU A 68 -8.82 6.47 -23.49
CA LEU A 68 -9.13 7.84 -23.94
C LEU A 68 -8.43 8.91 -23.08
N ASN A 69 -8.01 8.58 -21.88
CA ASN A 69 -7.53 9.54 -20.90
C ASN A 69 -6.31 9.01 -20.12
N ARG A 70 -6.07 9.58 -18.94
CA ARG A 70 -4.94 9.22 -18.10
C ARG A 70 -5.11 7.83 -17.49
N SER A 71 -4.22 6.92 -17.82
CA SER A 71 -4.03 5.63 -17.15
C SER A 71 -3.39 5.83 -15.77
N VAL A 72 -3.50 4.83 -14.90
CA VAL A 72 -2.83 4.81 -13.60
C VAL A 72 -1.94 3.57 -13.50
N ARG A 73 -0.88 3.68 -12.69
CA ARG A 73 -0.07 2.56 -12.25
C ARG A 73 -0.23 2.46 -10.74
N LEU A 74 -0.75 1.33 -10.30
CA LEU A 74 -0.98 1.01 -8.90
C LEU A 74 0.24 0.28 -8.35
N ASP A 75 0.77 0.73 -7.21
CA ASP A 75 2.01 0.19 -6.67
C ASP A 75 1.83 -1.26 -6.21
N VAL A 76 0.81 -1.53 -5.40
CA VAL A 76 0.42 -2.88 -4.98
C VAL A 76 -1.09 -3.03 -5.10
N LEU A 77 -1.55 -4.09 -5.74
CA LEU A 77 -2.96 -4.45 -5.84
C LEU A 77 -3.15 -5.85 -5.26
N ALA A 78 -3.94 -5.94 -4.19
CA ALA A 78 -4.27 -7.19 -3.52
C ALA A 78 -5.77 -7.51 -3.64
N THR A 79 -6.09 -8.80 -3.65
CA THR A 79 -7.47 -9.29 -3.53
C THR A 79 -7.54 -10.21 -2.32
N ASP A 80 -8.51 -9.98 -1.44
CA ASP A 80 -8.72 -10.84 -0.27
C ASP A 80 -9.71 -11.98 -0.54
N SER A 81 -9.84 -12.90 0.42
CA SER A 81 -10.72 -14.07 0.34
C SER A 81 -12.21 -13.74 0.24
N THR A 82 -12.61 -12.49 0.50
CA THR A 82 -14.00 -12.02 0.33
C THR A 82 -14.24 -11.36 -1.03
N GLY A 83 -13.19 -11.21 -1.84
CA GLY A 83 -13.23 -10.54 -3.13
C GLY A 83 -12.98 -9.03 -3.07
N GLN A 84 -12.68 -8.46 -1.90
CA GLN A 84 -12.32 -7.04 -1.79
C GLN A 84 -11.02 -6.78 -2.54
N THR A 85 -10.97 -5.68 -3.27
CA THR A 85 -9.79 -5.25 -4.03
C THR A 85 -9.13 -4.07 -3.33
N ILE A 86 -7.86 -4.22 -2.99
CA ILE A 86 -7.11 -3.30 -2.13
C ILE A 86 -5.89 -2.79 -2.89
N ASN A 87 -5.87 -1.49 -3.19
CA ASN A 87 -4.69 -0.81 -3.73
C ASN A 87 -3.90 -0.16 -2.58
N VAL A 88 -2.60 -0.46 -2.49
CA VAL A 88 -1.68 0.20 -1.54
C VAL A 88 -0.67 1.02 -2.32
N GLU A 89 -0.59 2.29 -2.00
CA GLU A 89 0.32 3.28 -2.59
C GLU A 89 1.30 3.78 -1.53
N ILE A 90 2.58 3.74 -1.83
CA ILE A 90 3.61 4.32 -0.96
C ILE A 90 4.01 5.68 -1.49
N GLN A 91 3.94 6.70 -0.65
CA GLN A 91 4.22 8.07 -1.09
C GLN A 91 5.21 8.78 -0.17
N ARG A 92 6.42 9.02 -0.68
CA ARG A 92 7.46 9.80 0.00
C ARG A 92 7.21 11.30 -0.04
N SER A 93 6.40 11.76 -0.96
CA SER A 93 6.10 13.17 -1.14
C SER A 93 4.62 13.43 -0.98
N ASP A 94 4.27 14.53 -0.29
CA ASP A 94 2.89 14.96 -0.03
C ASP A 94 2.08 15.15 -1.33
N LYS A 95 2.77 15.50 -2.43
CA LYS A 95 2.13 15.68 -3.75
C LYS A 95 1.60 14.38 -4.35
N GLY A 96 2.15 13.23 -3.97
CA GLY A 96 1.73 11.92 -4.45
C GLY A 96 0.41 11.44 -3.83
N ALA A 97 0.14 11.78 -2.56
CA ALA A 97 -1.03 11.34 -1.80
C ALA A 97 -2.23 12.30 -1.87
N GLY A 98 -2.39 13.00 -2.98
CA GLY A 98 -3.46 13.98 -3.14
C GLY A 98 -4.87 13.35 -3.15
N ARG A 99 -5.86 14.01 -2.47
CA ARG A 99 -7.25 13.52 -2.38
C ARG A 99 -7.91 13.27 -3.74
N LYS A 100 -7.56 14.06 -4.76
CA LYS A 100 -8.06 13.85 -6.13
C LYS A 100 -7.43 12.61 -6.78
N ARG A 101 -6.17 12.28 -6.46
CA ARG A 101 -5.52 11.05 -6.92
C ARG A 101 -6.17 9.83 -6.28
N ALA A 102 -6.43 9.87 -4.96
CA ALA A 102 -7.14 8.79 -4.27
C ALA A 102 -8.49 8.49 -4.93
N ARG A 103 -9.31 9.53 -5.14
CA ARG A 103 -10.59 9.40 -5.86
C ARG A 103 -10.40 8.86 -7.27
N TYR A 104 -9.38 9.30 -8.00
CA TYR A 104 -9.14 8.86 -9.38
C TYR A 104 -8.73 7.38 -9.42
N ASN A 105 -7.83 6.96 -8.53
CA ASN A 105 -7.44 5.55 -8.42
C ASN A 105 -8.67 4.67 -8.10
N SER A 106 -9.50 5.07 -7.13
CA SER A 106 -10.76 4.38 -6.81
C SER A 106 -11.66 4.24 -8.05
N SER A 107 -11.91 5.32 -8.79
CA SER A 107 -12.74 5.28 -9.99
C SER A 107 -12.14 4.43 -11.11
N MET A 108 -10.81 4.38 -11.23
CA MET A 108 -10.14 3.53 -12.20
C MET A 108 -10.20 2.05 -11.82
N MET A 109 -10.14 1.73 -10.54
CA MET A 109 -10.36 0.37 -10.05
C MET A 109 -11.79 -0.09 -10.38
N ASP A 110 -12.80 0.68 -9.97
CA ASP A 110 -14.21 0.37 -10.21
C ASP A 110 -14.50 0.14 -11.71
N ALA A 111 -13.98 1.03 -12.57
CA ALA A 111 -14.17 0.94 -14.02
C ALA A 111 -13.51 -0.29 -14.68
N ASN A 112 -12.56 -0.95 -13.99
CA ASN A 112 -11.85 -2.13 -14.50
C ASN A 112 -12.27 -3.44 -13.80
N LEU A 113 -12.98 -3.35 -12.69
CA LEU A 113 -13.46 -4.50 -11.93
C LEU A 113 -14.81 -5.01 -12.43
N LEU A 114 -15.67 -4.11 -12.93
CA LEU A 114 -16.98 -4.46 -13.46
C LEU A 114 -16.88 -4.76 -14.95
N HIS A 115 -17.25 -5.96 -15.36
CA HIS A 115 -17.26 -6.35 -16.76
C HIS A 115 -18.52 -5.86 -17.49
N LYS A 116 -18.41 -5.82 -18.83
CA LYS A 116 -19.55 -5.43 -19.67
C LYS A 116 -20.73 -6.37 -19.46
N SER A 117 -21.88 -5.83 -19.14
CA SER A 117 -23.16 -6.51 -18.87
C SER A 117 -23.30 -7.08 -17.45
N GLU A 118 -22.38 -6.83 -16.55
CA GLU A 118 -22.57 -7.09 -15.13
C GLU A 118 -23.39 -5.96 -14.47
N ASP A 119 -24.13 -6.32 -13.42
CA ASP A 119 -24.89 -5.36 -12.64
C ASP A 119 -23.95 -4.54 -11.74
N PHE A 120 -24.27 -3.27 -11.51
CA PHE A 120 -23.48 -2.40 -10.62
C PHE A 120 -23.42 -2.93 -9.19
N ASP A 121 -24.41 -3.66 -8.73
CA ASP A 121 -24.44 -4.31 -7.42
C ASP A 121 -23.39 -5.44 -7.26
N GLN A 122 -22.73 -5.83 -8.37
CA GLN A 122 -21.64 -6.81 -8.37
C GLN A 122 -20.25 -6.18 -8.19
N LEU A 123 -20.15 -4.85 -8.11
CA LEU A 123 -18.90 -4.19 -7.76
C LEU A 123 -18.41 -4.68 -6.39
N PRO A 124 -17.17 -5.18 -6.28
CA PRO A 124 -16.62 -5.56 -4.99
C PRO A 124 -16.32 -4.32 -4.14
N GLU A 125 -16.16 -4.49 -2.83
CA GLU A 125 -15.57 -3.45 -2.01
C GLU A 125 -14.16 -3.12 -2.49
N THR A 126 -13.85 -1.82 -2.57
CA THR A 126 -12.55 -1.32 -3.01
C THR A 126 -11.90 -0.42 -1.96
N TRP A 127 -10.60 -0.60 -1.77
CA TRP A 127 -9.80 0.19 -0.86
C TRP A 127 -8.66 0.87 -1.60
N VAL A 128 -8.48 2.17 -1.39
CA VAL A 128 -7.28 2.90 -1.81
C VAL A 128 -6.56 3.37 -0.55
N ILE A 129 -5.42 2.74 -0.26
CA ILE A 129 -4.62 2.98 0.94
C ILE A 129 -3.36 3.74 0.56
N PHE A 130 -3.17 4.94 1.10
CA PHE A 130 -1.92 5.68 1.00
C PHE A 130 -1.13 5.54 2.29
N ILE A 131 0.06 4.93 2.23
CA ILE A 131 1.04 5.00 3.31
C ILE A 131 2.00 6.13 2.96
N THR A 132 1.99 7.20 3.74
CA THR A 132 2.76 8.42 3.45
C THR A 132 3.91 8.58 4.42
N GLU A 133 5.08 9.01 3.95
CA GLU A 133 6.26 9.21 4.82
C GLU A 133 6.00 10.26 5.92
N ARG A 134 5.12 11.24 5.66
CA ARG A 134 4.73 12.29 6.60
C ARG A 134 3.21 12.30 6.80
N ASP A 135 2.77 12.91 7.89
CA ASP A 135 1.35 13.14 8.14
C ASP A 135 0.77 14.19 7.18
N VAL A 136 0.24 13.74 6.04
CA VAL A 136 -0.35 14.62 5.01
C VAL A 136 -1.68 15.24 5.42
N ILE A 137 -2.33 14.72 6.46
CA ILE A 137 -3.58 15.27 7.02
C ILE A 137 -3.27 16.25 8.15
N GLY A 138 -2.13 16.07 8.86
CA GLY A 138 -1.63 17.01 9.86
C GLY A 138 -2.39 17.01 11.18
N LYS A 139 -2.98 15.87 11.59
CA LYS A 139 -3.71 15.73 12.86
C LYS A 139 -2.99 14.84 13.88
N GLY A 140 -1.82 14.30 13.54
CA GLY A 140 -1.03 13.45 14.43
C GLY A 140 -1.62 12.07 14.71
N LEU A 141 -2.67 11.66 13.98
CA LEU A 141 -3.27 10.33 14.14
C LEU A 141 -2.50 9.28 13.32
N PRO A 142 -2.53 8.00 13.70
CA PRO A 142 -1.87 6.94 12.95
C PRO A 142 -2.50 6.70 11.57
N ARG A 143 -3.80 6.90 11.46
CA ARG A 143 -4.56 6.66 10.23
C ARG A 143 -5.80 7.53 10.15
N TYR A 144 -6.27 7.71 8.92
CA TYR A 144 -7.41 8.57 8.58
C TYR A 144 -8.29 7.82 7.57
N PRO A 145 -9.29 7.03 8.03
CA PRO A 145 -10.29 6.47 7.15
C PRO A 145 -11.17 7.58 6.57
N VAL A 146 -11.54 7.45 5.31
CA VAL A 146 -12.37 8.40 4.59
C VAL A 146 -13.53 7.65 3.96
N GLU A 147 -14.74 8.08 4.33
CA GLU A 147 -16.00 7.53 3.85
C GLU A 147 -16.87 8.63 3.26
N ARG A 148 -17.77 8.25 2.35
CA ARG A 148 -18.85 9.14 1.92
C ARG A 148 -19.98 9.10 2.93
N CYS A 149 -20.66 10.21 3.12
CA CYS A 149 -21.80 10.28 4.04
C CYS A 149 -22.92 11.18 3.45
N PHE A 150 -24.12 10.93 3.90
CA PHE A 150 -25.25 11.86 3.70
C PHE A 150 -25.05 13.06 4.63
N LEU A 151 -24.91 14.26 4.07
CA LEU A 151 -24.57 15.46 4.85
C LEU A 151 -25.64 15.84 5.86
N GLU A 152 -26.90 15.61 5.53
CA GLU A 152 -28.06 15.98 6.35
C GLU A 152 -28.23 15.07 7.58
N THR A 153 -27.87 13.79 7.45
CA THR A 153 -28.05 12.80 8.53
C THR A 153 -26.75 12.41 9.22
N GLY A 154 -25.60 12.58 8.54
CA GLY A 154 -24.29 12.11 8.98
C GLY A 154 -24.09 10.59 8.83
N GLU A 155 -25.07 9.88 8.27
CA GLU A 155 -24.96 8.44 8.03
C GLU A 155 -23.97 8.14 6.90
N ILE A 156 -23.23 7.04 7.03
CA ILE A 156 -22.31 6.57 5.99
C ILE A 156 -23.12 6.15 4.76
N PHE A 157 -22.67 6.55 3.57
CA PHE A 157 -23.31 6.23 2.30
C PHE A 157 -23.28 4.72 2.00
N GLY A 158 -22.18 4.03 2.36
CA GLY A 158 -22.08 2.57 2.32
C GLY A 158 -22.02 2.00 0.91
N ASP A 159 -21.31 2.64 0.00
CA ASP A 159 -21.16 2.22 -1.39
C ASP A 159 -19.97 1.26 -1.64
N GLY A 160 -19.31 0.82 -0.58
CA GLY A 160 -18.19 -0.13 -0.67
C GLY A 160 -16.89 0.44 -1.25
N SER A 161 -16.79 1.77 -1.37
CA SER A 161 -15.57 2.44 -1.88
C SER A 161 -14.89 3.25 -0.79
N HIS A 162 -13.73 2.80 -0.35
CA HIS A 162 -13.03 3.30 0.84
C HIS A 162 -11.67 3.92 0.49
N ILE A 163 -11.28 4.94 1.24
CA ILE A 163 -9.93 5.53 1.17
C ILE A 163 -9.35 5.54 2.58
N LEU A 164 -8.08 5.16 2.71
CA LEU A 164 -7.36 5.18 3.97
C LEU A 164 -6.02 5.88 3.80
N TYR A 165 -5.76 6.89 4.63
CA TYR A 165 -4.41 7.46 4.75
C TYR A 165 -3.75 6.94 6.01
N VAL A 166 -2.51 6.46 5.87
CA VAL A 166 -1.68 5.96 6.97
C VAL A 166 -0.49 6.90 7.14
N ASN A 167 -0.31 7.39 8.36
CA ASN A 167 0.75 8.31 8.71
C ASN A 167 2.05 7.54 9.00
N GLY A 168 2.95 7.45 8.02
CA GLY A 168 4.23 6.75 8.16
C GLY A 168 5.23 7.41 9.12
N ALA A 169 4.95 8.65 9.57
CA ALA A 169 5.71 9.31 10.64
C ALA A 169 5.21 8.98 12.05
N TYR A 170 4.08 8.28 12.18
CA TYR A 170 3.51 7.94 13.48
C TYR A 170 4.39 6.94 14.24
N ARG A 171 4.60 7.17 15.53
CA ARG A 171 5.46 6.36 16.41
C ARG A 171 4.82 6.24 17.78
N ASP A 172 4.51 5.01 18.18
CA ASP A 172 4.15 4.62 19.53
C ASP A 172 4.30 3.10 19.71
N GLU A 173 3.89 2.55 20.85
CA GLU A 173 3.96 1.12 21.14
C GLU A 173 2.81 0.30 20.52
N SER A 174 1.88 0.93 19.80
CA SER A 174 0.81 0.22 19.12
C SER A 174 1.32 -0.57 17.91
N PRO A 175 0.57 -1.58 17.42
CA PRO A 175 0.98 -2.33 16.22
C PRO A 175 1.28 -1.43 15.02
N ILE A 176 0.48 -0.40 14.78
CA ILE A 176 0.68 0.51 13.66
C ILE A 176 1.90 1.43 13.88
N GLY A 177 2.18 1.87 15.12
CA GLY A 177 3.37 2.66 15.44
C GLY A 177 4.66 1.88 15.20
N LYS A 178 4.69 0.60 15.59
CA LYS A 178 5.80 -0.32 15.33
C LYS A 178 5.95 -0.62 13.84
N LEU A 179 4.84 -0.86 13.14
CA LEU A 179 4.86 -1.08 11.69
C LEU A 179 5.45 0.13 10.94
N MET A 180 5.04 1.35 11.29
CA MET A 180 5.57 2.57 10.66
C MET A 180 7.03 2.85 11.05
N HIS A 181 7.46 2.39 12.21
CA HIS A 181 8.89 2.36 12.55
C HIS A 181 9.64 1.46 11.55
N ASP A 182 9.19 0.22 11.37
CA ASP A 182 9.85 -0.77 10.51
C ASP A 182 9.86 -0.33 9.04
N PHE A 183 8.80 0.30 8.58
CA PHE A 183 8.74 0.90 7.23
C PHE A 183 9.81 1.98 6.99
N SER A 184 10.30 2.61 8.05
CA SER A 184 11.38 3.62 8.00
C SER A 184 12.76 3.07 8.33
N CYS A 185 12.88 1.83 8.82
CA CYS A 185 14.15 1.20 9.13
C CYS A 185 14.96 0.88 7.86
N THR A 186 16.28 1.02 7.98
CA THR A 186 17.26 0.60 6.97
C THR A 186 18.05 -0.63 7.40
N ASP A 187 17.92 -1.04 8.66
CA ASP A 187 18.59 -2.19 9.25
C ASP A 187 17.55 -3.16 9.81
N PRO A 188 17.40 -4.35 9.23
CA PRO A 188 16.46 -5.36 9.71
C PRO A 188 16.62 -5.71 11.20
N ALA A 189 17.84 -5.65 11.74
CA ALA A 189 18.09 -5.94 13.15
C ALA A 189 17.40 -4.97 14.12
N ASN A 190 16.94 -3.82 13.65
CA ASN A 190 16.24 -2.81 14.42
C ASN A 190 14.71 -2.84 14.22
N MET A 191 14.19 -3.77 13.42
CA MET A 191 12.75 -3.92 13.20
C MET A 191 12.07 -4.64 14.37
N TYR A 192 10.80 -4.30 14.60
CA TYR A 192 9.95 -4.94 15.60
C TYR A 192 9.32 -6.24 15.10
N TYR A 193 9.11 -6.35 13.78
CA TYR A 193 8.41 -7.48 13.16
C TYR A 193 9.38 -8.34 12.34
N ASP A 194 9.61 -9.56 12.81
CA ASP A 194 10.47 -10.54 12.13
C ASP A 194 9.97 -10.83 10.70
N GLU A 195 8.65 -10.81 10.49
CA GLU A 195 8.04 -11.02 9.17
C GLU A 195 8.51 -10.00 8.12
N LEU A 196 8.83 -8.78 8.54
CA LEU A 196 9.36 -7.74 7.65
C LEU A 196 10.88 -7.77 7.58
N ALA A 197 11.55 -8.17 8.66
CA ALA A 197 13.01 -8.22 8.75
C ALA A 197 13.61 -9.34 7.89
N GLU A 198 12.88 -10.43 7.63
CA GLU A 198 13.30 -11.57 6.82
C GLU A 198 13.21 -11.31 5.30
N ARG A 199 12.65 -10.18 4.85
CA ARG A 199 12.40 -9.87 3.44
C ARG A 199 13.45 -8.94 2.85
#